data_3b0b17cc6d82c20550769dab06cce5df
#
_entry.id   3b0b17cc6d82c20550769dab06cce5df
#
_cell.length_a   1.000
_cell.length_b   1.000
_cell.length_c   1.000
_cell.angle_alpha   90.00
_cell.angle_beta   90.00
_cell.angle_gamma   90.00
#
_symmetry.space_group_name_H-M   'P 1'
#
loop_
_entity.id
_entity.type
_entity.pdbx_description
1 polymer ?
#
loop_
_entity_poly.entity_id
_entity_poly.type
_entity_poly.pdbx_seq_one_letter_code
_entity_poly.pdbx_strand_id
1 'polypeptide(L)'
;MIADLIRQAAAQLREAGIETPEHDAKLLLAEAVDAELRDIDKAMLMGEGLDSLAPAGGGCRAATGGGQADPVTNILAAFHAMLSRRAKREPLQYITGHTPFRYLDLQVGPGVFIPRPETETVVQAGLDWLTRHSMIHPRMVDLCAGSGAIGLSIVSEVPGSQVWAVELSPRTAEWTRRNLAVTAKRYPSIASNYQLEVADATSLATLAQLDGTIDIVITNPPYVPQTDIPEQPEVRDWDPELALYGGSADGTLIPERIIERAWRLIKPGGVLVMEHDLTQGERLVALA
;
A
#
# COMPACT_ATOMS: atom_id res chain seq x y z
N MET A 1 8.27 -29.62 14.52
CA MET A 1 7.17 -28.78 15.05
C MET A 1 7.20 -27.41 14.38
N ILE A 2 6.08 -26.70 14.32
CA ILE A 2 5.99 -25.35 13.70
C ILE A 2 6.99 -24.39 14.35
N ALA A 3 7.10 -24.42 15.69
CA ALA A 3 8.03 -23.55 16.44
C ALA A 3 9.51 -23.72 16.03
N ASP A 4 9.93 -24.93 15.68
CA ASP A 4 11.31 -25.18 15.22
C ASP A 4 11.52 -24.65 13.80
N LEU A 5 10.53 -24.79 12.92
CA LEU A 5 10.55 -24.27 11.56
C LEU A 5 10.67 -22.74 11.59
N ILE A 6 9.83 -22.06 12.38
CA ILE A 6 9.87 -20.60 12.54
C ILE A 6 11.22 -20.15 13.12
N ARG A 7 11.77 -20.86 14.13
CA ARG A 7 13.06 -20.52 14.73
C ARG A 7 14.20 -20.61 13.70
N GLN A 8 14.21 -21.64 12.87
CA GLN A 8 15.22 -21.82 11.80
C GLN A 8 15.09 -20.72 10.73
N ALA A 9 13.86 -20.45 10.28
CA ALA A 9 13.59 -19.40 9.31
C ALA A 9 13.98 -18.02 9.86
N ALA A 10 13.63 -17.71 11.10
CA ALA A 10 14.01 -16.46 11.76
C ALA A 10 15.53 -16.32 11.91
N ALA A 11 16.26 -17.41 12.15
CA ALA A 11 17.74 -17.36 12.16
C ALA A 11 18.29 -16.96 10.79
N GLN A 12 17.81 -17.57 9.71
CA GLN A 12 18.20 -17.23 8.33
C GLN A 12 17.88 -15.78 7.97
N LEU A 13 16.69 -15.29 8.33
CA LEU A 13 16.30 -13.89 8.07
C LEU A 13 17.14 -12.91 8.89
N ARG A 14 17.50 -13.25 10.14
CA ARG A 14 18.39 -12.42 10.97
C ARG A 14 19.78 -12.31 10.37
N GLU A 15 20.34 -13.40 9.83
CA GLU A 15 21.61 -13.37 9.11
C GLU A 15 21.55 -12.50 7.85
N ALA A 16 20.39 -12.41 7.22
CA ALA A 16 20.13 -11.50 6.09
C ALA A 16 19.87 -10.05 6.51
N GLY A 17 19.94 -9.72 7.81
CA GLY A 17 19.75 -8.37 8.33
C GLY A 17 18.27 -7.92 8.39
N ILE A 18 17.31 -8.83 8.42
CA ILE A 18 15.89 -8.50 8.61
C ILE A 18 15.68 -8.11 10.08
N GLU A 19 15.03 -6.98 10.32
CA GLU A 19 14.82 -6.41 11.68
C GLU A 19 13.77 -7.20 12.47
N THR A 20 12.74 -7.75 11.79
CA THR A 20 11.62 -8.49 12.38
C THR A 20 11.59 -9.96 11.94
N PRO A 21 12.69 -10.72 12.11
CA PRO A 21 12.86 -12.02 11.44
C PRO A 21 11.85 -13.09 11.86
N GLU A 22 11.42 -13.09 13.12
CA GLU A 22 10.43 -14.05 13.61
C GLU A 22 9.02 -13.71 13.11
N HIS A 23 8.68 -12.41 13.10
CA HIS A 23 7.41 -11.93 12.60
C HIS A 23 7.26 -12.22 11.11
N ASP A 24 8.29 -11.90 10.31
CA ASP A 24 8.33 -12.17 8.87
C ASP A 24 8.20 -13.67 8.59
N ALA A 25 8.93 -14.52 9.33
CA ALA A 25 8.84 -15.97 9.17
C ALA A 25 7.42 -16.50 9.46
N LYS A 26 6.73 -15.98 10.48
CA LYS A 26 5.34 -16.34 10.80
C LYS A 26 4.37 -15.91 9.71
N LEU A 27 4.51 -14.69 9.16
CA LEU A 27 3.66 -14.20 8.09
C LEU A 27 3.86 -15.01 6.79
N LEU A 28 5.12 -15.36 6.44
CA LEU A 28 5.40 -16.23 5.30
C LEU A 28 4.81 -17.62 5.47
N LEU A 29 4.81 -18.17 6.68
CA LEU A 29 4.16 -19.46 6.93
C LEU A 29 2.63 -19.34 6.86
N ALA A 30 2.06 -18.28 7.42
CA ALA A 30 0.63 -18.00 7.35
C ALA A 30 0.15 -17.92 5.89
N GLU A 31 0.90 -17.24 5.02
CA GLU A 31 0.64 -17.19 3.57
C GLU A 31 0.75 -18.56 2.92
N ALA A 32 1.77 -19.36 3.29
CA ALA A 32 1.97 -20.71 2.72
C ALA A 32 0.82 -21.66 3.03
N VAL A 33 0.14 -21.50 4.17
CA VAL A 33 -0.97 -22.37 4.62
C VAL A 33 -2.35 -21.74 4.38
N ASP A 34 -2.42 -20.51 3.83
CA ASP A 34 -3.66 -19.72 3.66
C ASP A 34 -4.41 -19.54 4.99
N ALA A 35 -3.68 -19.14 6.05
CA ALA A 35 -4.18 -18.95 7.40
C ALA A 35 -3.83 -17.54 7.93
N GLU A 36 -4.41 -17.16 9.07
CA GLU A 36 -4.06 -15.92 9.74
C GLU A 36 -2.87 -16.09 10.69
N LEU A 37 -2.14 -14.99 10.95
CA LEU A 37 -0.99 -14.99 11.89
C LEU A 37 -1.35 -15.59 13.26
N ARG A 38 -2.57 -15.30 13.76
CA ARG A 38 -3.07 -15.84 15.04
C ARG A 38 -3.17 -17.37 15.05
N ASP A 39 -3.41 -18.00 13.90
CA ASP A 39 -3.50 -19.46 13.79
C ASP A 39 -2.11 -20.07 13.87
N ILE A 40 -1.11 -19.42 13.30
CA ILE A 40 0.30 -19.82 13.45
C ILE A 40 0.74 -19.68 14.92
N ASP A 41 0.44 -18.55 15.58
CA ASP A 41 0.79 -18.35 16.98
C ASP A 41 0.11 -19.36 17.89
N LYS A 42 -1.16 -19.70 17.64
CA LYS A 42 -1.89 -20.74 18.38
C LYS A 42 -1.25 -22.11 18.19
N ALA A 43 -0.95 -22.50 16.95
CA ALA A 43 -0.35 -23.79 16.65
C ALA A 43 1.05 -23.93 17.28
N MET A 44 1.84 -22.83 17.29
CA MET A 44 3.13 -22.80 17.99
C MET A 44 2.97 -22.99 19.50
N LEU A 45 2.00 -22.32 20.13
CA LEU A 45 1.71 -22.45 21.56
C LEU A 45 1.26 -23.86 21.94
N MET A 46 0.47 -24.51 21.09
CA MET A 46 -0.04 -25.87 21.29
C MET A 46 0.98 -26.95 20.94
N GLY A 47 2.14 -26.59 20.40
CA GLY A 47 3.18 -27.55 19.99
C GLY A 47 2.77 -28.40 18.79
N GLU A 48 1.99 -27.86 17.87
CA GLU A 48 1.44 -28.58 16.73
C GLU A 48 2.46 -28.76 15.59
N GLY A 49 2.18 -29.70 14.70
CA GLY A 49 2.89 -29.92 13.43
C GLY A 49 2.21 -29.18 12.27
N LEU A 50 2.83 -29.12 11.08
CA LEU A 50 2.27 -28.49 9.88
C LEU A 50 1.01 -29.19 9.37
N ASP A 51 0.83 -30.45 9.67
CA ASP A 51 -0.35 -31.25 9.34
C ASP A 51 -1.64 -30.69 9.95
N SER A 52 -1.55 -30.05 11.14
CA SER A 52 -2.70 -29.39 11.78
C SER A 52 -3.20 -28.14 11.04
N LEU A 53 -2.32 -27.50 10.28
CA LEU A 53 -2.62 -26.30 9.49
C LEU A 53 -2.95 -26.61 8.02
N ALA A 54 -2.75 -27.87 7.59
CA ALA A 54 -3.07 -28.26 6.23
C ALA A 54 -4.60 -28.23 6.01
N PRO A 55 -5.11 -27.56 4.96
CA PRO A 55 -6.53 -27.50 4.70
C PRO A 55 -7.10 -28.89 4.45
N ALA A 56 -8.21 -29.23 5.08
CA ALA A 56 -8.89 -30.53 5.00
C ALA A 56 -9.38 -30.95 3.59
N GLY A 57 -9.05 -30.17 2.54
CA GLY A 57 -9.48 -30.39 1.17
C GLY A 57 -8.55 -29.78 0.12
N GLY A 58 -7.28 -30.17 0.08
CA GLY A 58 -6.42 -30.05 -1.12
C GLY A 58 -6.23 -28.70 -1.83
N GLY A 59 -6.59 -27.57 -1.22
CA GLY A 59 -6.55 -26.24 -1.86
C GLY A 59 -5.38 -25.39 -1.42
N CYS A 60 -4.16 -25.67 -1.85
CA CYS A 60 -3.07 -24.69 -1.82
C CYS A 60 -3.13 -23.80 -3.06
N ARG A 61 -3.06 -22.46 -2.92
CA ARG A 61 -3.01 -21.49 -4.03
C ARG A 61 -1.81 -21.68 -4.99
N ALA A 62 -0.84 -22.51 -4.64
CA ALA A 62 0.46 -22.63 -5.33
C ALA A 62 0.64 -23.88 -6.20
N ALA A 63 -0.39 -24.61 -6.63
CA ALA A 63 -0.19 -25.82 -7.43
C ALA A 63 -0.92 -25.83 -8.77
N THR A 64 -0.29 -25.24 -9.80
CA THR A 64 -0.52 -25.62 -11.20
C THR A 64 0.60 -26.57 -11.64
N GLY A 65 0.49 -27.86 -11.30
CA GLY A 65 1.44 -28.86 -11.75
C GLY A 65 1.05 -30.23 -11.24
N GLY A 66 0.58 -31.12 -12.15
CA GLY A 66 0.07 -32.44 -11.85
C GLY A 66 1.11 -33.38 -11.21
N GLY A 67 0.88 -33.71 -9.96
CA GLY A 67 1.50 -34.73 -9.16
C GLY A 67 0.94 -34.64 -7.75
N GLN A 68 0.44 -35.78 -7.19
CA GLN A 68 -0.06 -35.83 -5.82
C GLN A 68 1.12 -35.75 -4.82
N ALA A 69 1.70 -34.52 -4.67
CA ALA A 69 2.61 -34.27 -3.57
C ALA A 69 1.80 -34.14 -2.27
N ASP A 70 2.31 -34.65 -1.17
CA ASP A 70 1.74 -34.50 0.16
C ASP A 70 1.53 -33.01 0.48
N PRO A 71 0.35 -32.61 1.02
CA PRO A 71 0.05 -31.20 1.33
C PRO A 71 1.13 -30.50 2.17
N VAL A 72 1.71 -31.19 3.14
CA VAL A 72 2.81 -30.66 3.98
C VAL A 72 4.05 -30.37 3.14
N THR A 73 4.39 -31.24 2.19
CA THR A 73 5.53 -31.04 1.27
C THR A 73 5.32 -29.78 0.41
N ASN A 74 4.09 -29.55 -0.09
CA ASN A 74 3.78 -28.37 -0.89
C ASN A 74 3.86 -27.08 -0.05
N ILE A 75 3.35 -27.09 1.18
CA ILE A 75 3.45 -25.97 2.14
C ILE A 75 4.91 -25.64 2.39
N LEU A 76 5.74 -26.62 2.71
CA LEU A 76 7.17 -26.41 2.96
C LEU A 76 7.89 -25.85 1.74
N ALA A 77 7.60 -26.33 0.55
CA ALA A 77 8.18 -25.82 -0.69
C ALA A 77 7.80 -24.34 -0.93
N ALA A 78 6.52 -23.99 -0.76
CA ALA A 78 6.05 -22.62 -0.88
C ALA A 78 6.70 -21.71 0.17
N PHE A 79 6.71 -22.12 1.43
CA PHE A 79 7.32 -21.39 2.53
C PHE A 79 8.82 -21.14 2.29
N HIS A 80 9.59 -22.16 1.92
CA HIS A 80 11.04 -22.01 1.64
C HIS A 80 11.32 -21.13 0.41
N ALA A 81 10.46 -21.17 -0.61
CA ALA A 81 10.58 -20.29 -1.76
C ALA A 81 10.38 -18.82 -1.35
N MET A 82 9.35 -18.52 -0.56
CA MET A 82 9.10 -17.19 -0.03
C MET A 82 10.20 -16.74 0.94
N LEU A 83 10.66 -17.63 1.82
CA LEU A 83 11.76 -17.35 2.75
C LEU A 83 13.05 -16.98 2.00
N SER A 84 13.36 -17.69 0.91
CA SER A 84 14.53 -17.40 0.07
C SER A 84 14.44 -16.03 -0.61
N ARG A 85 13.24 -15.60 -1.02
CA ARG A 85 12.99 -14.24 -1.56
C ARG A 85 13.21 -13.20 -0.47
N ARG A 86 12.65 -13.41 0.72
CA ARG A 86 12.77 -12.48 1.85
C ARG A 86 14.21 -12.32 2.33
N ALA A 87 14.98 -13.42 2.36
CA ALA A 87 16.41 -13.38 2.69
C ALA A 87 17.25 -12.60 1.66
N LYS A 88 16.73 -12.33 0.47
CA LYS A 88 17.32 -11.41 -0.54
C LYS A 88 16.83 -9.98 -0.40
N ARG A 89 16.19 -9.64 0.71
CA ARG A 89 15.66 -8.31 1.02
C ARG A 89 14.50 -7.88 0.10
N GLU A 90 13.82 -8.83 -0.57
CA GLU A 90 12.56 -8.52 -1.23
C GLU A 90 11.51 -8.14 -0.18
N PRO A 91 10.73 -7.05 -0.37
CA PRO A 91 9.71 -6.64 0.58
C PRO A 91 8.72 -7.76 0.88
N LEU A 92 8.40 -7.94 2.18
CA LEU A 92 7.47 -8.98 2.62
C LEU A 92 6.14 -8.89 1.87
N GLN A 93 5.60 -7.69 1.71
CA GLN A 93 4.34 -7.42 1.03
C GLN A 93 4.37 -7.76 -0.47
N TYR A 94 5.53 -7.66 -1.13
CA TYR A 94 5.67 -8.14 -2.50
C TYR A 94 5.69 -9.66 -2.60
N ILE A 95 6.19 -10.31 -1.54
CA ILE A 95 6.23 -11.79 -1.46
C ILE A 95 4.83 -12.35 -1.22
N THR A 96 4.08 -11.78 -0.27
CA THR A 96 2.71 -12.18 0.07
C THR A 96 1.68 -11.64 -0.93
N GLY A 97 2.02 -10.57 -1.67
CA GLY A 97 1.17 -9.98 -2.70
C GLY A 97 0.13 -9.00 -2.17
N HIS A 98 0.12 -8.71 -0.88
CA HIS A 98 -0.86 -7.81 -0.26
C HIS A 98 -0.30 -7.06 0.95
N THR A 99 -0.99 -6.00 1.36
CA THR A 99 -0.68 -5.21 2.56
C THR A 99 -1.95 -4.63 3.18
N PRO A 100 -2.10 -4.66 4.50
CA PRO A 100 -3.17 -3.95 5.15
C PRO A 100 -2.93 -2.44 5.07
N PHE A 101 -4.00 -1.68 4.85
CA PHE A 101 -4.01 -0.23 4.96
C PHE A 101 -5.39 0.22 5.45
N ARG A 102 -5.48 0.78 6.65
CA ARG A 102 -6.73 1.08 7.34
C ARG A 102 -7.66 -0.16 7.41
N TYR A 103 -8.82 -0.10 6.77
CA TYR A 103 -9.79 -1.20 6.74
C TYR A 103 -9.74 -2.04 5.46
N LEU A 104 -8.74 -1.81 4.61
CA LEU A 104 -8.53 -2.47 3.34
C LEU A 104 -7.36 -3.45 3.41
N ASP A 105 -7.46 -4.50 2.62
CA ASP A 105 -6.34 -5.37 2.27
C ASP A 105 -6.02 -5.12 0.79
N LEU A 106 -4.94 -4.41 0.54
CA LEU A 106 -4.56 -3.93 -0.78
C LEU A 106 -3.60 -4.90 -1.45
N GLN A 107 -3.84 -5.23 -2.70
CA GLN A 107 -2.89 -5.97 -3.52
C GLN A 107 -1.71 -5.08 -3.91
N VAL A 108 -0.51 -5.59 -3.72
CA VAL A 108 0.74 -4.92 -4.06
C VAL A 108 1.73 -5.91 -4.67
N GLY A 109 2.73 -5.38 -5.37
CA GLY A 109 3.78 -6.17 -5.99
C GLY A 109 4.75 -5.28 -6.77
N PRO A 110 5.72 -5.84 -7.49
CA PRO A 110 6.74 -5.05 -8.18
C PRO A 110 6.14 -3.97 -9.10
N GLY A 111 6.57 -2.73 -8.89
CA GLY A 111 6.16 -1.56 -9.68
C GLY A 111 5.04 -0.72 -9.08
N VAL A 112 4.61 -1.00 -7.85
CA VAL A 112 3.76 -0.10 -7.06
C VAL A 112 4.41 0.16 -5.71
N PHE A 113 4.33 1.40 -5.23
CA PHE A 113 4.77 1.76 -3.88
C PHE A 113 3.89 1.04 -2.84
N ILE A 114 4.54 0.41 -1.85
CA ILE A 114 3.84 -0.24 -0.74
C ILE A 114 3.34 0.86 0.21
N PRO A 115 2.02 1.00 0.43
CA PRO A 115 1.48 2.00 1.36
C PRO A 115 2.12 1.88 2.74
N ARG A 116 2.53 3.03 3.31
CA ARG A 116 3.15 3.08 4.63
C ARG A 116 2.14 3.37 5.72
N PRO A 117 2.33 2.86 6.94
CA PRO A 117 1.43 3.15 8.07
C PRO A 117 1.29 4.65 8.36
N GLU A 118 2.35 5.44 8.14
CA GLU A 118 2.36 6.89 8.33
C GLU A 118 1.32 7.59 7.44
N THR A 119 1.12 7.10 6.22
CA THR A 119 0.12 7.63 5.27
C THR A 119 -1.32 7.47 5.79
N GLU A 120 -1.58 6.53 6.71
CA GLU A 120 -2.89 6.44 7.37
C GLU A 120 -3.22 7.69 8.19
N THR A 121 -2.20 8.40 8.73
CA THR A 121 -2.40 9.66 9.46
C THR A 121 -2.82 10.78 8.53
N VAL A 122 -2.34 10.76 7.29
CA VAL A 122 -2.74 11.71 6.24
C VAL A 122 -4.22 11.51 5.87
N VAL A 123 -4.63 10.25 5.68
CA VAL A 123 -6.06 9.91 5.48
C VAL A 123 -6.90 10.34 6.67
N GLN A 124 -6.44 10.06 7.91
CA GLN A 124 -7.16 10.42 9.12
C GLN A 124 -7.35 11.94 9.25
N ALA A 125 -6.32 12.73 8.94
CA ALA A 125 -6.42 14.20 8.96
C ALA A 125 -7.49 14.70 7.99
N GLY A 126 -7.60 14.09 6.80
CA GLY A 126 -8.66 14.37 5.84
C GLY A 126 -10.06 14.01 6.37
N LEU A 127 -10.22 12.82 6.95
CA LEU A 127 -11.48 12.37 7.55
C LEU A 127 -11.93 13.28 8.71
N ASP A 128 -10.99 13.71 9.56
CA ASP A 128 -11.25 14.63 10.66
C ASP A 128 -11.71 15.99 10.15
N TRP A 129 -11.11 16.47 9.06
CA TRP A 129 -11.53 17.71 8.43
C TRP A 129 -12.95 17.61 7.86
N LEU A 130 -13.27 16.53 7.12
CA LEU A 130 -14.60 16.26 6.59
C LEU A 130 -15.66 16.21 7.71
N THR A 131 -15.34 15.55 8.81
CA THR A 131 -16.22 15.41 9.99
C THR A 131 -16.46 16.77 10.65
N ARG A 132 -15.40 17.55 10.90
CA ARG A 132 -15.51 18.90 11.53
C ARG A 132 -16.35 19.87 10.70
N HIS A 133 -16.34 19.72 9.37
CA HIS A 133 -17.10 20.57 8.46
C HIS A 133 -18.47 19.97 8.09
N SER A 134 -18.85 18.83 8.70
CA SER A 134 -20.14 18.15 8.45
C SER A 134 -20.41 17.93 6.96
N MET A 135 -19.35 17.56 6.22
CA MET A 135 -19.43 17.39 4.76
C MET A 135 -20.30 16.19 4.39
N ILE A 136 -21.31 16.45 3.58
CA ILE A 136 -22.19 15.40 3.02
C ILE A 136 -21.83 15.28 1.52
N HIS A 137 -21.54 14.05 1.08
CA HIS A 137 -21.12 13.76 -0.30
C HIS A 137 -19.90 14.58 -0.78
N PRO A 138 -18.77 14.54 -0.05
CA PRO A 138 -17.60 15.33 -0.40
C PRO A 138 -17.02 14.88 -1.75
N ARG A 139 -16.50 15.86 -2.47
CA ARG A 139 -15.73 15.68 -3.70
C ARG A 139 -14.26 15.76 -3.38
N MET A 140 -13.52 14.68 -3.61
CA MET A 140 -12.11 14.64 -3.30
C MET A 140 -11.25 14.24 -4.49
N VAL A 141 -10.00 14.66 -4.46
CA VAL A 141 -8.96 14.23 -5.39
C VAL A 141 -7.82 13.57 -4.62
N ASP A 142 -7.39 12.40 -5.11
CA ASP A 142 -6.18 11.68 -4.69
C ASP A 142 -5.13 11.86 -5.80
N LEU A 143 -4.18 12.76 -5.58
CA LEU A 143 -3.06 12.97 -6.50
C LEU A 143 -1.91 12.01 -6.14
N CYS A 144 -1.31 11.36 -7.14
CA CYS A 144 -0.28 10.32 -6.95
C CYS A 144 -0.83 9.05 -6.26
N ALA A 145 -1.89 8.47 -6.85
CA ALA A 145 -2.70 7.45 -6.20
C ALA A 145 -1.98 6.12 -5.87
N GLY A 146 -0.94 5.73 -6.61
CA GLY A 146 -0.17 4.52 -6.35
C GLY A 146 -1.02 3.25 -6.39
N SER A 147 -1.14 2.55 -5.28
CA SER A 147 -2.02 1.40 -5.11
C SER A 147 -3.52 1.77 -4.98
N GLY A 148 -3.83 3.05 -4.85
CA GLY A 148 -5.16 3.58 -4.54
C GLY A 148 -5.47 3.66 -3.05
N ALA A 149 -4.47 3.51 -2.19
CA ALA A 149 -4.64 3.39 -0.73
C ALA A 149 -5.45 4.54 -0.12
N ILE A 150 -5.10 5.79 -0.44
CA ILE A 150 -5.78 6.99 0.07
C ILE A 150 -7.21 7.06 -0.45
N GLY A 151 -7.36 7.11 -1.77
CA GLY A 151 -8.67 7.32 -2.39
C GLY A 151 -9.67 6.21 -2.11
N LEU A 152 -9.22 4.93 -2.11
CA LEU A 152 -10.07 3.77 -1.79
C LEU A 152 -10.49 3.77 -0.31
N SER A 153 -9.61 4.18 0.60
CA SER A 153 -9.97 4.32 2.02
C SER A 153 -11.09 5.35 2.19
N ILE A 154 -10.94 6.53 1.61
CA ILE A 154 -11.97 7.59 1.72
C ILE A 154 -13.30 7.13 1.13
N VAL A 155 -13.32 6.59 -0.09
CA VAL A 155 -14.59 6.21 -0.73
C VAL A 155 -15.29 5.06 -0.01
N SER A 156 -14.54 4.22 0.74
CA SER A 156 -15.09 3.14 1.54
C SER A 156 -15.55 3.58 2.95
N GLU A 157 -14.90 4.60 3.54
CA GLU A 157 -15.16 5.09 4.90
C GLU A 157 -16.16 6.26 4.93
N VAL A 158 -16.30 7.02 3.82
CA VAL A 158 -17.21 8.18 3.71
C VAL A 158 -18.31 7.90 2.70
N PRO A 159 -19.47 7.41 3.14
CA PRO A 159 -20.59 7.10 2.24
C PRO A 159 -21.01 8.32 1.40
N GLY A 160 -21.12 8.11 0.09
CA GLY A 160 -21.53 9.16 -0.84
C GLY A 160 -20.43 10.11 -1.28
N SER A 161 -19.18 9.94 -0.81
CA SER A 161 -18.04 10.68 -1.37
C SER A 161 -17.80 10.32 -2.83
N GLN A 162 -17.27 11.26 -3.59
CA GLN A 162 -16.79 11.07 -4.96
C GLN A 162 -15.28 11.29 -4.99
N VAL A 163 -14.54 10.35 -5.55
CA VAL A 163 -13.08 10.35 -5.59
C VAL A 163 -12.59 10.32 -7.03
N TRP A 164 -11.73 11.27 -7.38
CA TRP A 164 -10.91 11.27 -8.59
C TRP A 164 -9.47 11.01 -8.22
N ALA A 165 -8.93 9.90 -8.68
CA ALA A 165 -7.55 9.49 -8.43
C ALA A 165 -6.70 9.72 -9.68
N VAL A 166 -5.49 10.21 -9.51
CA VAL A 166 -4.53 10.44 -10.59
C VAL A 166 -3.27 9.63 -10.34
N GLU A 167 -2.85 8.87 -11.34
CA GLU A 167 -1.62 8.10 -11.30
C GLU A 167 -0.84 8.28 -12.60
N LEU A 168 0.45 8.59 -12.49
CA LEU A 168 1.30 8.86 -13.64
C LEU A 168 1.64 7.60 -14.44
N SER A 169 1.94 6.51 -13.74
CA SER A 169 2.39 5.25 -14.34
C SER A 169 1.20 4.37 -14.75
N PRO A 170 1.04 4.04 -16.05
CA PRO A 170 0.02 3.07 -16.47
C PRO A 170 0.17 1.70 -15.78
N ARG A 171 1.42 1.28 -15.49
CA ARG A 171 1.71 0.02 -14.79
C ARG A 171 1.24 0.07 -13.34
N THR A 172 1.48 1.17 -12.65
CA THR A 172 1.02 1.38 -11.27
C THR A 172 -0.51 1.49 -11.23
N ALA A 173 -1.12 2.17 -12.18
CA ALA A 173 -2.58 2.30 -12.30
C ALA A 173 -3.31 0.95 -12.43
N GLU A 174 -2.65 -0.11 -12.92
CA GLU A 174 -3.23 -1.47 -12.92
C GLU A 174 -3.41 -2.01 -11.49
N TRP A 175 -2.52 -1.65 -10.55
CA TRP A 175 -2.69 -2.02 -9.15
C TRP A 175 -3.89 -1.28 -8.53
N THR A 176 -4.03 0.03 -8.81
CA THR A 176 -5.21 0.79 -8.39
C THR A 176 -6.51 0.16 -8.91
N ARG A 177 -6.56 -0.25 -10.20
CA ARG A 177 -7.75 -0.91 -10.79
C ARG A 177 -8.06 -2.25 -10.13
N ARG A 178 -7.03 -3.07 -9.85
CA ARG A 178 -7.20 -4.35 -9.15
C ARG A 178 -7.75 -4.11 -7.74
N ASN A 179 -7.20 -3.17 -7.00
CA ASN A 179 -7.64 -2.82 -5.66
C ASN A 179 -9.06 -2.27 -5.65
N LEU A 180 -9.41 -1.41 -6.61
CA LEU A 180 -10.79 -0.95 -6.80
C LEU A 180 -11.74 -2.13 -7.04
N ALA A 181 -11.39 -3.05 -7.93
CA ALA A 181 -12.22 -4.21 -8.23
C ALA A 181 -12.41 -5.14 -7.02
N VAL A 182 -11.39 -5.35 -6.20
CA VAL A 182 -11.47 -6.13 -4.96
C VAL A 182 -12.31 -5.40 -3.91
N THR A 183 -12.06 -4.12 -3.69
CA THR A 183 -12.77 -3.31 -2.71
C THR A 183 -14.27 -3.17 -3.08
N ALA A 184 -14.58 -3.05 -4.37
CA ALA A 184 -15.95 -2.97 -4.86
C ALA A 184 -16.76 -4.25 -4.62
N LYS A 185 -16.15 -5.42 -4.46
CA LYS A 185 -16.86 -6.64 -4.05
C LYS A 185 -17.44 -6.52 -2.64
N ARG A 186 -16.72 -5.84 -1.74
CA ARG A 186 -17.16 -5.60 -0.36
C ARG A 186 -18.05 -4.37 -0.24
N TYR A 187 -17.80 -3.34 -1.06
CA TYR A 187 -18.50 -2.06 -1.06
C TYR A 187 -18.97 -1.70 -2.49
N PRO A 188 -20.05 -2.28 -3.00
CA PRO A 188 -20.44 -2.15 -4.41
C PRO A 188 -20.65 -0.71 -4.91
N SER A 189 -21.06 0.21 -4.02
CA SER A 189 -21.30 1.62 -4.38
C SER A 189 -20.05 2.38 -4.77
N ILE A 190 -18.86 1.92 -4.38
CA ILE A 190 -17.63 2.64 -4.69
C ILE A 190 -17.23 2.59 -6.15
N ALA A 191 -17.64 1.56 -6.89
CA ALA A 191 -17.32 1.41 -8.30
C ALA A 191 -17.79 2.58 -9.16
N SER A 192 -18.90 3.24 -8.78
CA SER A 192 -19.44 4.43 -9.47
C SER A 192 -18.88 5.74 -8.91
N ASN A 193 -18.28 5.71 -7.73
CA ASN A 193 -17.84 6.88 -6.99
C ASN A 193 -16.31 7.08 -7.01
N TYR A 194 -15.58 6.15 -7.64
CA TYR A 194 -14.13 6.24 -7.79
C TYR A 194 -13.75 6.26 -9.27
N GLN A 195 -13.04 7.28 -9.70
CA GLN A 195 -12.57 7.46 -11.06
C GLN A 195 -11.05 7.55 -11.06
N LEU A 196 -10.39 6.75 -11.91
CA LEU A 196 -8.93 6.78 -12.06
C LEU A 196 -8.55 7.39 -13.41
N GLU A 197 -7.75 8.44 -13.39
CA GLU A 197 -7.12 9.04 -14.57
C GLU A 197 -5.62 8.71 -14.58
N VAL A 198 -5.13 8.23 -15.72
CA VAL A 198 -3.69 8.02 -15.92
C VAL A 198 -3.13 9.30 -16.54
N ALA A 199 -2.53 10.14 -15.71
CA ALA A 199 -2.06 11.47 -16.09
C ALA A 199 -0.96 11.97 -15.14
N ASP A 200 -0.28 13.05 -15.55
CA ASP A 200 0.67 13.77 -14.69
C ASP A 200 -0.08 14.66 -13.70
N ALA A 201 0.00 14.32 -12.41
CA ALA A 201 -0.64 15.05 -11.33
C ALA A 201 -0.08 16.48 -11.15
N THR A 202 1.10 16.78 -11.70
CA THR A 202 1.71 18.13 -11.66
C THR A 202 1.22 19.03 -12.80
N SER A 203 0.51 18.47 -13.79
CA SER A 203 0.01 19.22 -14.93
C SER A 203 -1.26 19.99 -14.56
N LEU A 204 -1.31 21.27 -14.87
CA LEU A 204 -2.50 22.11 -14.68
C LEU A 204 -3.70 21.68 -15.55
N ALA A 205 -3.45 20.89 -16.61
CA ALA A 205 -4.50 20.34 -17.48
C ALA A 205 -5.18 19.09 -16.88
N THR A 206 -4.52 18.39 -15.95
CA THR A 206 -5.05 17.16 -15.32
C THR A 206 -6.27 17.49 -14.46
N LEU A 207 -7.41 16.86 -14.74
CA LEU A 207 -8.70 17.12 -14.06
C LEU A 207 -9.17 18.58 -14.14
N ALA A 208 -8.78 19.38 -15.17
CA ALA A 208 -9.09 20.81 -15.26
C ALA A 208 -10.61 21.11 -15.24
N GLN A 209 -11.44 20.14 -15.65
CA GLN A 209 -12.90 20.24 -15.55
C GLN A 209 -13.43 20.27 -14.10
N LEU A 210 -12.58 19.98 -13.13
CA LEU A 210 -12.92 19.99 -11.69
C LEU A 210 -12.42 21.23 -10.96
N ASP A 211 -11.77 22.18 -11.65
CA ASP A 211 -11.22 23.38 -11.04
C ASP A 211 -12.27 24.15 -10.21
N GLY A 212 -11.89 24.53 -9.00
CA GLY A 212 -12.74 25.26 -8.06
C GLY A 212 -13.94 24.46 -7.53
N THR A 213 -13.96 23.13 -7.66
CA THR A 213 -15.12 22.33 -7.26
C THR A 213 -14.81 21.25 -6.23
N ILE A 214 -13.56 21.05 -5.86
CA ILE A 214 -13.09 19.99 -4.97
C ILE A 214 -13.10 20.47 -3.52
N ASP A 215 -13.64 19.66 -2.64
CA ASP A 215 -13.69 19.93 -1.21
C ASP A 215 -12.34 19.68 -0.54
N ILE A 216 -11.68 18.57 -0.93
CA ILE A 216 -10.44 18.15 -0.33
C ILE A 216 -9.53 17.47 -1.37
N VAL A 217 -8.27 17.85 -1.38
CA VAL A 217 -7.20 17.10 -2.05
C VAL A 217 -6.38 16.39 -0.98
N ILE A 218 -6.18 15.08 -1.13
CA ILE A 218 -5.28 14.29 -0.27
C ILE A 218 -4.26 13.62 -1.17
N THR A 219 -2.98 13.64 -0.77
CA THR A 219 -1.90 13.10 -1.61
C THR A 219 -0.69 12.68 -0.79
N ASN A 220 -0.02 11.63 -1.27
CA ASN A 220 1.34 11.27 -0.89
C ASN A 220 2.21 11.32 -2.16
N PRO A 221 2.73 12.49 -2.53
CA PRO A 221 3.58 12.64 -3.71
C PRO A 221 4.99 12.12 -3.44
N PRO A 222 5.80 11.85 -4.48
CA PRO A 222 7.23 11.65 -4.32
C PRO A 222 7.88 12.91 -3.72
N TYR A 223 8.66 12.75 -2.64
CA TYR A 223 9.26 13.88 -1.92
C TYR A 223 10.71 13.64 -1.48
N VAL A 224 11.27 12.44 -1.72
CA VAL A 224 12.65 12.12 -1.32
C VAL A 224 13.61 13.00 -2.12
N PRO A 225 14.60 13.67 -1.46
CA PRO A 225 15.67 14.40 -2.14
C PRO A 225 16.44 13.49 -3.12
N GLN A 226 16.77 14.01 -4.31
CA GLN A 226 17.53 13.21 -5.29
C GLN A 226 18.95 12.85 -4.83
N THR A 227 19.47 13.55 -3.83
CA THR A 227 20.77 13.27 -3.22
C THR A 227 20.74 12.18 -2.17
N ASP A 228 19.56 11.82 -1.69
CA ASP A 228 19.38 10.88 -0.60
C ASP A 228 19.14 9.48 -1.14
N ILE A 229 19.96 8.55 -0.65
CA ILE A 229 19.79 7.12 -0.97
C ILE A 229 19.12 6.47 0.24
N PRO A 230 17.95 5.83 0.05
CA PRO A 230 17.28 5.13 1.14
C PRO A 230 18.20 4.09 1.80
N GLU A 231 18.28 4.11 3.12
CA GLU A 231 19.13 3.19 3.89
C GLU A 231 18.60 1.75 3.85
N GLN A 232 17.27 1.59 3.86
CA GLN A 232 16.62 0.28 3.84
C GLN A 232 16.70 -0.34 2.44
N PRO A 233 17.31 -1.54 2.30
CA PRO A 233 17.41 -2.22 1.01
C PRO A 233 16.07 -2.50 0.35
N GLU A 234 15.02 -2.74 1.13
CA GLU A 234 13.65 -2.96 0.65
C GLU A 234 13.11 -1.74 -0.09
N VAL A 235 13.43 -0.52 0.37
CA VAL A 235 13.05 0.73 -0.28
C VAL A 235 13.95 1.00 -1.48
N ARG A 236 15.28 0.99 -1.23
CA ARG A 236 16.28 1.37 -2.24
C ARG A 236 16.25 0.51 -3.50
N ASP A 237 16.08 -0.82 -3.34
CA ASP A 237 16.29 -1.77 -4.43
C ASP A 237 14.95 -2.25 -5.05
N TRP A 238 13.80 -1.97 -4.40
CA TRP A 238 12.51 -2.53 -4.80
C TRP A 238 11.40 -1.52 -5.02
N ASP A 239 11.35 -0.40 -4.28
CA ASP A 239 10.34 0.61 -4.52
C ASP A 239 10.60 1.32 -5.86
N PRO A 240 9.56 1.70 -6.61
CA PRO A 240 9.74 2.44 -7.85
C PRO A 240 10.36 3.83 -7.60
N GLU A 241 11.46 4.18 -8.26
CA GLU A 241 12.09 5.51 -8.16
C GLU A 241 11.08 6.65 -8.40
N LEU A 242 10.14 6.43 -9.33
CA LEU A 242 9.08 7.39 -9.66
C LEU A 242 8.18 7.71 -8.46
N ALA A 243 8.07 6.79 -7.50
CA ALA A 243 7.27 6.98 -6.28
C ALA A 243 8.06 7.56 -5.12
N LEU A 244 9.39 7.68 -5.24
CA LEU A 244 10.27 8.12 -4.16
C LEU A 244 10.73 9.56 -4.36
N TYR A 245 11.36 9.87 -5.50
CA TYR A 245 12.13 11.10 -5.67
C TYR A 245 11.29 12.29 -6.09
N GLY A 246 11.37 13.38 -5.32
CA GLY A 246 10.60 14.62 -5.50
C GLY A 246 11.10 15.54 -6.63
N GLY A 247 12.02 15.07 -7.50
CA GLY A 247 12.40 15.74 -8.74
C GLY A 247 13.40 16.90 -8.61
N SER A 248 13.94 17.15 -7.40
CA SER A 248 14.97 18.16 -7.13
C SER A 248 15.98 17.69 -6.11
N ALA A 249 17.07 18.43 -5.93
CA ALA A 249 18.11 18.10 -4.94
C ALA A 249 17.57 18.04 -3.51
N ASP A 250 16.56 18.84 -3.19
CA ASP A 250 15.86 18.88 -1.89
C ASP A 250 14.49 18.17 -1.89
N GLY A 251 14.12 17.52 -2.98
CA GLY A 251 12.89 16.74 -3.11
C GLY A 251 11.59 17.54 -3.20
N THR A 252 11.64 18.87 -3.31
CA THR A 252 10.43 19.72 -3.22
C THR A 252 9.74 20.01 -4.56
N LEU A 253 10.38 19.77 -5.70
CA LEU A 253 9.85 20.19 -7.01
C LEU A 253 8.47 19.58 -7.32
N ILE A 254 8.29 18.27 -7.11
CA ILE A 254 7.00 17.61 -7.34
C ILE A 254 5.97 18.06 -6.30
N PRO A 255 6.24 18.05 -4.98
CA PRO A 255 5.34 18.59 -3.97
C PRO A 255 4.86 20.03 -4.26
N GLU A 256 5.74 20.94 -4.68
CA GLU A 256 5.38 22.32 -5.03
C GLU A 256 4.40 22.39 -6.20
N ARG A 257 4.63 21.61 -7.26
CA ARG A 257 3.71 21.52 -8.42
C ARG A 257 2.38 20.87 -8.05
N ILE A 258 2.39 19.90 -7.15
CA ILE A 258 1.15 19.32 -6.61
C ILE A 258 0.35 20.36 -5.82
N ILE A 259 0.99 21.21 -5.02
CA ILE A 259 0.32 22.32 -4.32
C ILE A 259 -0.32 23.25 -5.36
N GLU A 260 0.41 23.65 -6.40
CA GLU A 260 -0.12 24.52 -7.47
C GLU A 260 -1.35 23.87 -8.16
N ARG A 261 -1.30 22.57 -8.45
CA ARG A 261 -2.45 21.87 -9.05
C ARG A 261 -3.61 21.75 -8.07
N ALA A 262 -3.36 21.40 -6.81
CA ALA A 262 -4.36 21.31 -5.76
C ALA A 262 -5.08 22.67 -5.53
N TRP A 263 -4.33 23.75 -5.52
CA TRP A 263 -4.89 25.10 -5.37
C TRP A 263 -5.92 25.44 -6.47
N ARG A 264 -5.70 24.97 -7.70
CA ARG A 264 -6.69 25.14 -8.79
C ARG A 264 -7.93 24.28 -8.60
N LEU A 265 -7.76 23.05 -8.13
CA LEU A 265 -8.86 22.09 -7.92
C LEU A 265 -9.78 22.51 -6.78
N ILE A 266 -9.19 23.01 -5.69
CA ILE A 266 -9.89 23.26 -4.43
C ILE A 266 -10.83 24.45 -4.55
N LYS A 267 -12.08 24.30 -4.08
CA LYS A 267 -13.04 25.39 -3.94
C LYS A 267 -12.69 26.28 -2.76
N PRO A 268 -13.19 27.54 -2.70
CA PRO A 268 -13.03 28.37 -1.51
C PRO A 268 -13.48 27.66 -0.22
N GLY A 269 -12.61 27.61 0.78
CA GLY A 269 -12.84 26.93 2.05
C GLY A 269 -12.55 25.42 2.05
N GLY A 270 -12.09 24.86 0.93
CA GLY A 270 -11.58 23.48 0.89
C GLY A 270 -10.15 23.36 1.43
N VAL A 271 -9.58 22.17 1.42
CA VAL A 271 -8.28 21.87 2.04
C VAL A 271 -7.40 20.96 1.19
N LEU A 272 -6.08 21.14 1.30
CA LEU A 272 -5.06 20.19 0.87
C LEU A 272 -4.46 19.49 2.11
N VAL A 273 -4.38 18.16 2.06
CA VAL A 273 -3.64 17.33 3.02
C VAL A 273 -2.58 16.58 2.25
N MET A 274 -1.31 16.80 2.58
CA MET A 274 -0.19 16.26 1.81
C MET A 274 0.88 15.68 2.73
N GLU A 275 1.32 14.46 2.43
CA GLU A 275 2.51 13.87 3.02
C GLU A 275 3.77 14.52 2.45
N HIS A 276 4.77 14.73 3.29
CA HIS A 276 6.04 15.34 2.89
C HIS A 276 7.15 14.93 3.85
N ASP A 277 8.40 15.16 3.46
CA ASP A 277 9.53 14.99 4.35
C ASP A 277 9.49 15.99 5.52
N LEU A 278 9.97 15.56 6.69
CA LEU A 278 9.96 16.39 7.91
C LEU A 278 10.64 17.75 7.72
N THR A 279 11.66 17.81 6.88
CA THR A 279 12.45 19.04 6.62
C THR A 279 11.77 20.00 5.66
N GLN A 280 10.74 19.58 4.94
CA GLN A 280 10.08 20.34 3.87
C GLN A 280 8.85 21.14 4.36
N GLY A 281 8.30 20.81 5.54
CA GLY A 281 6.99 21.28 6.00
C GLY A 281 6.83 22.79 6.02
N GLU A 282 7.77 23.55 6.61
CA GLU A 282 7.68 25.00 6.69
C GLU A 282 7.62 25.66 5.30
N ARG A 283 8.45 25.19 4.36
CA ARG A 283 8.49 25.69 2.98
C ARG A 283 7.19 25.40 2.24
N LEU A 284 6.67 24.19 2.33
CA LEU A 284 5.47 23.77 1.60
C LEU A 284 4.22 24.46 2.14
N VAL A 285 4.12 24.64 3.47
CA VAL A 285 3.02 25.43 4.08
C VAL A 285 3.09 26.91 3.69
N ALA A 286 4.28 27.49 3.58
CA ALA A 286 4.42 28.89 3.16
C ALA A 286 4.05 29.11 1.67
N LEU A 287 4.09 28.06 0.85
CA LEU A 287 3.69 28.11 -0.56
C LEU A 287 2.19 27.91 -0.77
N ALA A 288 1.55 27.12 0.11
CA ALA A 288 0.13 26.76 0.01
C ALA A 288 -0.80 27.89 0.47
#